data_24f8661261882081e104098cb6b3d21d
#
_entry.id   24f8661261882081e104098cb6b3d21d
#
_cell.length_a   1.000
_cell.length_b   1.000
_cell.length_c   1.000
_cell.angle_alpha   90.00
_cell.angle_beta   90.00
_cell.angle_gamma   90.00
#
_symmetry.space_group_name_H-M   'P 1'
#
loop_
_entity.id
_entity.type
_entity.pdbx_description
1 polymer ?
#
loop_
_entity_poly.entity_id
_entity_poly.type
_entity_poly.pdbx_seq_one_letter_code
_entity_poly.pdbx_strand_id
1 'polypeptide(L)'
;ADYLKDLNIYKASEHKLTIVSVENVADPSKQAERLSALPDSIDYISLNNPDKLSGNMLDEIRIVREKGTKVVYSIDFSKFEEEWKEMKKANPDLTEEEGRAYLDKRTDEMLALADNYDGIIADYTGRSLVSLKGEELEVYTSRQTNFLNKLKEWKQASDKSLFFYTNVQYLTAENMEIIG
;
A
#
# COMPACT_ATOMS: atom_id res chain seq x y z
N ALA A 1 11.63 7.42 30.31
CA ALA A 1 10.61 8.42 29.87
C ALA A 1 11.23 9.43 28.92
N ASP A 2 12.43 9.95 29.17
CA ASP A 2 13.05 10.99 28.34
C ASP A 2 13.47 10.48 26.98
N TYR A 3 14.04 9.27 26.89
CA TYR A 3 14.47 8.66 25.63
C TYR A 3 13.34 8.53 24.60
N LEU A 4 12.16 8.03 24.99
CA LEU A 4 11.02 7.91 24.09
C LEU A 4 10.51 9.28 23.63
N LYS A 5 10.55 10.27 24.50
CA LYS A 5 10.19 11.65 24.16
C LYS A 5 11.15 12.24 23.13
N ASP A 6 12.46 12.09 23.35
CA ASP A 6 13.49 12.58 22.44
C ASP A 6 13.41 11.89 21.08
N LEU A 7 13.17 10.56 21.07
CA LEU A 7 12.99 9.79 19.86
C LEU A 7 11.76 10.24 19.06
N ASN A 8 10.63 10.51 19.72
CA ASN A 8 9.43 11.02 19.06
C ASN A 8 9.63 12.45 18.51
N ILE A 9 10.37 13.30 19.22
CA ILE A 9 10.74 14.64 18.74
C ILE A 9 11.60 14.53 17.48
N TYR A 10 12.60 13.66 17.48
CA TYR A 10 13.45 13.41 16.31
C TYR A 10 12.60 12.96 15.10
N LYS A 11 11.73 11.99 15.29
CA LYS A 11 10.88 11.45 14.21
C LYS A 11 9.83 12.43 13.68
N ALA A 12 9.44 13.40 14.49
CA ALA A 12 8.55 14.48 14.06
C ALA A 12 9.31 15.63 13.37
N SER A 13 10.65 15.66 13.45
CA SER A 13 11.46 16.68 12.79
C SER A 13 11.67 16.37 11.31
N GLU A 14 12.07 17.38 10.54
CA GLU A 14 12.41 17.19 9.13
C GLU A 14 13.74 16.41 9.01
N HIS A 15 13.67 15.22 8.41
CA HIS A 15 14.83 14.35 8.16
C HIS A 15 14.51 13.38 7.01
N LYS A 16 15.52 12.65 6.56
CA LYS A 16 15.35 11.60 5.57
C LYS A 16 14.61 10.41 6.19
N LEU A 17 13.43 10.10 5.64
CA LEU A 17 12.60 8.99 6.13
C LEU A 17 13.22 7.63 5.83
N THR A 18 13.17 6.74 6.81
CA THR A 18 13.58 5.34 6.69
C THR A 18 12.35 4.45 6.70
N ILE A 19 12.18 3.68 5.63
CA ILE A 19 11.09 2.70 5.50
C ILE A 19 11.72 1.30 5.37
N VAL A 20 11.27 0.36 6.20
CA VAL A 20 11.72 -1.03 6.18
C VAL A 20 10.54 -1.95 5.88
N SER A 21 10.73 -2.83 4.90
CA SER A 21 9.75 -3.87 4.55
C SER A 21 10.02 -5.12 5.39
N VAL A 22 8.97 -5.69 5.96
CA VAL A 22 9.02 -6.87 6.82
C VAL A 22 8.10 -7.96 6.30
N GLU A 23 8.67 -9.15 6.10
CA GLU A 23 7.89 -10.37 5.83
C GLU A 23 7.34 -10.88 7.16
N ASN A 24 6.18 -10.36 7.55
CA ASN A 24 5.60 -10.66 8.85
C ASN A 24 4.92 -12.03 8.88
N VAL A 25 5.01 -12.67 10.04
CA VAL A 25 4.20 -13.83 10.41
C VAL A 25 2.95 -13.40 11.14
N ALA A 26 1.90 -14.23 11.12
CA ALA A 26 0.65 -13.90 11.79
C ALA A 26 0.84 -13.75 13.30
N ASP A 27 1.64 -14.64 13.91
CA ASP A 27 1.88 -14.69 15.35
C ASP A 27 3.40 -14.76 15.65
N PRO A 28 4.06 -13.60 15.92
CA PRO A 28 5.49 -13.55 16.17
C PRO A 28 5.83 -14.17 17.52
N SER A 29 6.45 -15.34 17.51
CA SER A 29 6.88 -16.06 18.69
C SER A 29 8.38 -15.91 18.98
N LYS A 30 9.20 -15.69 17.95
CA LYS A 30 10.65 -15.54 18.03
C LYS A 30 11.06 -14.07 17.99
N GLN A 31 12.20 -13.76 18.60
CA GLN A 31 12.72 -12.38 18.59
C GLN A 31 12.89 -11.83 17.17
N ALA A 32 13.39 -12.64 16.24
CA ALA A 32 13.59 -12.23 14.84
C ALA A 32 12.28 -11.92 14.08
N GLU A 33 11.14 -12.34 14.60
CA GLU A 33 9.80 -12.12 14.03
C GLU A 33 9.12 -10.88 14.63
N ARG A 34 9.72 -10.27 15.65
CA ARG A 34 9.14 -9.15 16.40
C ARG A 34 9.54 -7.81 15.81
N LEU A 35 8.56 -6.92 15.61
CA LEU A 35 8.81 -5.56 15.14
C LEU A 35 9.61 -4.75 16.18
N SER A 36 9.40 -5.01 17.45
CA SER A 36 10.13 -4.35 18.56
C SER A 36 11.62 -4.64 18.58
N ALA A 37 12.09 -5.68 17.87
CA ALA A 37 13.50 -5.99 17.71
C ALA A 37 14.21 -5.16 16.62
N LEU A 38 13.45 -4.43 15.79
CA LEU A 38 14.00 -3.54 14.78
C LEU A 38 14.61 -2.28 15.39
N PRO A 39 15.60 -1.63 14.72
CA PRO A 39 16.19 -0.40 15.21
C PRO A 39 15.17 0.72 15.44
N ASP A 40 15.33 1.44 16.54
CA ASP A 40 14.45 2.55 16.93
C ASP A 40 14.47 3.74 15.96
N SER A 41 15.52 3.83 15.12
CA SER A 41 15.66 4.89 14.10
C SER A 41 14.75 4.73 12.87
N ILE A 42 14.03 3.60 12.75
CA ILE A 42 13.12 3.36 11.63
C ILE A 42 11.86 4.21 11.79
N ASP A 43 11.50 4.96 10.75
CA ASP A 43 10.31 5.81 10.73
C ASP A 43 9.05 5.04 10.37
N TYR A 44 9.14 4.15 9.38
CA TYR A 44 8.04 3.35 8.87
C TYR A 44 8.42 1.88 8.73
N ILE A 45 7.52 1.01 9.17
CA ILE A 45 7.58 -0.42 8.91
C ILE A 45 6.45 -0.76 7.96
N SER A 46 6.76 -1.38 6.82
CA SER A 46 5.78 -1.90 5.88
C SER A 46 5.64 -3.40 6.04
N LEU A 47 4.46 -3.88 6.40
CA LEU A 47 4.17 -5.30 6.55
C LEU A 47 3.75 -5.91 5.20
N ASN A 48 4.42 -7.00 4.80
CA ASN A 48 4.15 -7.67 3.51
C ASN A 48 2.91 -8.58 3.56
N ASN A 49 2.51 -9.02 4.75
CA ASN A 49 1.29 -9.80 4.96
C ASN A 49 0.32 -9.03 5.86
N PRO A 50 -0.34 -7.97 5.34
CA PRO A 50 -1.12 -7.04 6.15
C PRO A 50 -2.42 -7.64 6.73
N ASP A 51 -2.90 -8.75 6.17
CA ASP A 51 -4.05 -9.52 6.63
C ASP A 51 -3.70 -10.54 7.73
N LYS A 52 -2.41 -10.79 7.95
CA LYS A 52 -1.91 -11.76 8.93
C LYS A 52 -1.54 -11.06 10.23
N LEU A 53 -2.56 -10.76 11.05
CA LEU A 53 -2.39 -10.09 12.34
C LEU A 53 -3.03 -10.93 13.45
N SER A 54 -2.20 -11.36 14.40
CA SER A 54 -2.66 -11.91 15.70
C SER A 54 -2.68 -10.82 16.77
N GLY A 55 -3.18 -11.14 17.96
CA GLY A 55 -3.07 -10.27 19.12
C GLY A 55 -1.61 -9.90 19.45
N ASN A 56 -0.69 -10.86 19.33
CA ASN A 56 0.74 -10.62 19.57
C ASN A 56 1.34 -9.66 18.53
N MET A 57 0.97 -9.77 17.24
CA MET A 57 1.41 -8.82 16.23
C MET A 57 0.82 -7.42 16.45
N LEU A 58 -0.43 -7.30 16.86
CA LEU A 58 -1.03 -6.02 17.22
C LEU A 58 -0.33 -5.37 18.42
N ASP A 59 0.12 -6.17 19.40
CA ASP A 59 0.94 -5.69 20.51
C ASP A 59 2.31 -5.19 20.02
N GLU A 60 2.96 -5.90 19.11
CA GLU A 60 4.22 -5.45 18.48
C GLU A 60 4.04 -4.11 17.75
N ILE A 61 2.95 -3.94 17.01
CA ILE A 61 2.60 -2.67 16.36
C ILE A 61 2.44 -1.56 17.40
N ARG A 62 1.74 -1.82 18.50
CA ARG A 62 1.59 -0.84 19.58
C ARG A 62 2.94 -0.43 20.18
N ILE A 63 3.83 -1.40 20.44
CA ILE A 63 5.15 -1.13 21.01
C ILE A 63 5.99 -0.22 20.10
N VAL A 64 6.02 -0.48 18.79
CA VAL A 64 6.79 0.36 17.87
C VAL A 64 6.18 1.75 17.69
N ARG A 65 4.86 1.88 17.81
CA ARG A 65 4.19 3.19 17.81
C ARG A 65 4.56 4.06 19.01
N GLU A 66 4.79 3.48 20.18
CA GLU A 66 5.28 4.19 21.35
C GLU A 66 6.64 4.84 21.11
N LYS A 67 7.44 4.26 20.21
CA LYS A 67 8.73 4.80 19.75
C LYS A 67 8.60 5.84 18.61
N GLY A 68 7.39 6.16 18.18
CA GLY A 68 7.12 7.05 17.06
C GLY A 68 7.26 6.39 15.68
N THR A 69 7.49 5.09 15.61
CA THR A 69 7.50 4.33 14.35
C THR A 69 6.07 4.09 13.88
N LYS A 70 5.80 4.35 12.61
CA LYS A 70 4.51 4.10 11.99
C LYS A 70 4.53 2.77 11.22
N VAL A 71 3.38 2.10 11.19
CA VAL A 71 3.24 0.80 10.50
C VAL A 71 2.26 0.96 9.35
N VAL A 72 2.73 0.61 8.16
CA VAL A 72 2.00 0.72 6.89
C VAL A 72 2.02 -0.60 6.15
N TYR A 73 1.31 -0.67 5.05
CA TYR A 73 1.35 -1.79 4.10
C TYR A 73 1.18 -1.28 2.68
N SER A 74 1.55 -2.11 1.71
CA SER A 74 1.45 -1.78 0.29
C SER A 74 0.19 -2.36 -0.33
N ILE A 75 -0.43 -1.60 -1.23
CA ILE A 75 -1.43 -2.08 -2.19
C ILE A 75 -0.75 -2.10 -3.56
N ASP A 76 -0.49 -3.31 -4.07
CA ASP A 76 0.14 -3.55 -5.36
C ASP A 76 -0.94 -3.86 -6.41
N PHE A 77 -1.25 -2.86 -7.24
CA PHE A 77 -2.27 -2.98 -8.28
C PHE A 77 -1.90 -4.00 -9.36
N SER A 78 -0.63 -4.10 -9.71
CA SER A 78 -0.16 -5.05 -10.72
C SER A 78 -0.45 -6.51 -10.33
N LYS A 79 -0.43 -6.82 -9.03
CA LYS A 79 -0.79 -8.14 -8.51
C LYS A 79 -2.25 -8.48 -8.80
N PHE A 80 -3.16 -7.52 -8.66
CA PHE A 80 -4.58 -7.73 -8.98
C PHE A 80 -4.79 -7.94 -10.48
N GLU A 81 -4.04 -7.23 -11.31
CA GLU A 81 -4.07 -7.43 -12.77
C GLU A 81 -3.54 -8.80 -13.18
N GLU A 82 -2.50 -9.31 -12.53
CA GLU A 82 -2.02 -10.69 -12.75
C GLU A 82 -3.05 -11.73 -12.33
N GLU A 83 -3.70 -11.56 -11.18
CA GLU A 83 -4.80 -12.41 -10.72
C GLU A 83 -5.94 -12.44 -11.76
N TRP A 84 -6.34 -11.28 -12.26
CA TRP A 84 -7.36 -11.17 -13.31
C TRP A 84 -6.94 -11.85 -14.60
N LYS A 85 -5.71 -11.68 -15.02
CA LYS A 85 -5.15 -12.31 -16.21
C LYS A 85 -5.22 -13.85 -16.14
N GLU A 86 -4.92 -14.43 -14.99
CA GLU A 86 -5.06 -15.87 -14.78
C GLU A 86 -6.54 -16.32 -14.81
N MET A 87 -7.44 -15.55 -14.22
CA MET A 87 -8.90 -15.82 -14.32
C MET A 87 -9.38 -15.78 -15.77
N LYS A 88 -8.93 -14.80 -16.54
CA LYS A 88 -9.27 -14.64 -17.96
C LYS A 88 -8.72 -15.80 -18.82
N LYS A 89 -7.54 -16.32 -18.51
CA LYS A 89 -6.99 -17.53 -19.17
C LYS A 89 -7.87 -18.77 -18.92
N ALA A 90 -8.35 -18.91 -17.68
CA ALA A 90 -9.21 -20.04 -17.30
C ALA A 90 -10.62 -19.92 -17.91
N ASN A 91 -11.11 -18.69 -18.10
CA ASN A 91 -12.39 -18.40 -18.72
C ASN A 91 -12.27 -17.21 -19.70
N PRO A 92 -11.99 -17.46 -20.99
CA PRO A 92 -11.83 -16.40 -21.99
C PRO A 92 -13.07 -15.54 -22.26
N ASP A 93 -14.25 -15.99 -21.86
CA ASP A 93 -15.52 -15.28 -22.06
C ASP A 93 -15.73 -14.15 -21.05
N LEU A 94 -14.91 -14.04 -20.02
CA LEU A 94 -14.95 -12.93 -19.06
C LEU A 94 -14.72 -11.58 -19.76
N THR A 95 -15.52 -10.59 -19.40
CA THR A 95 -15.52 -9.26 -20.03
C THR A 95 -14.57 -8.29 -19.30
N GLU A 96 -14.22 -7.18 -19.94
CA GLU A 96 -13.45 -6.11 -19.30
C GLU A 96 -14.23 -5.43 -18.16
N GLU A 97 -15.56 -5.36 -18.26
CA GLU A 97 -16.41 -4.86 -17.18
C GLU A 97 -16.29 -5.73 -15.91
N GLU A 98 -16.31 -7.06 -16.09
CA GLU A 98 -16.07 -8.01 -14.99
C GLU A 98 -14.65 -7.87 -14.44
N GLY A 99 -13.67 -7.57 -15.29
CA GLY A 99 -12.28 -7.29 -14.89
C GLY A 99 -12.17 -6.06 -14.01
N ARG A 100 -12.80 -4.96 -14.38
CA ARG A 100 -12.84 -3.75 -13.57
C ARG A 100 -13.52 -3.98 -12.23
N ALA A 101 -14.63 -4.70 -12.21
CA ALA A 101 -15.31 -5.07 -10.97
C ALA A 101 -14.42 -5.91 -10.05
N TYR A 102 -13.65 -6.84 -10.60
CA TYR A 102 -12.67 -7.63 -9.84
C TYR A 102 -11.56 -6.76 -9.25
N LEU A 103 -10.95 -5.89 -10.05
CA LEU A 103 -9.88 -4.99 -9.61
C LEU A 103 -10.39 -4.03 -8.51
N ASP A 104 -11.61 -3.53 -8.63
CA ASP A 104 -12.26 -2.69 -7.64
C ASP A 104 -12.49 -3.44 -6.33
N LYS A 105 -12.98 -4.66 -6.41
CA LYS A 105 -13.18 -5.53 -5.24
C LYS A 105 -11.88 -5.78 -4.50
N ARG A 106 -10.80 -6.13 -5.21
CA ARG A 106 -9.49 -6.36 -4.61
C ARG A 106 -8.93 -5.08 -3.97
N THR A 107 -9.08 -3.94 -4.62
CA THR A 107 -8.67 -2.65 -4.06
C THR A 107 -9.44 -2.34 -2.78
N ASP A 108 -10.75 -2.50 -2.77
CA ASP A 108 -11.60 -2.26 -1.60
C ASP A 108 -11.26 -3.21 -0.44
N GLU A 109 -11.00 -4.49 -0.72
CA GLU A 109 -10.55 -5.47 0.28
C GLU A 109 -9.24 -5.04 0.95
N MET A 110 -8.28 -4.53 0.17
CA MET A 110 -7.01 -4.06 0.70
C MET A 110 -7.15 -2.73 1.46
N LEU A 111 -7.99 -1.81 1.00
CA LEU A 111 -8.29 -0.57 1.73
C LEU A 111 -8.96 -0.82 3.08
N ALA A 112 -9.79 -1.86 3.17
CA ALA A 112 -10.47 -2.24 4.42
C ALA A 112 -9.49 -2.67 5.54
N LEU A 113 -8.26 -3.06 5.21
CA LEU A 113 -7.24 -3.41 6.20
C LEU A 113 -6.65 -2.19 6.92
N ALA A 114 -6.89 -0.98 6.43
CA ALA A 114 -6.24 0.24 6.90
C ALA A 114 -6.54 0.59 8.36
N ASP A 115 -7.59 0.05 8.97
CA ASP A 115 -7.97 0.34 10.35
C ASP A 115 -6.86 0.00 11.37
N ASN A 116 -6.06 -1.03 11.09
CA ASN A 116 -4.95 -1.44 11.93
C ASN A 116 -3.62 -0.73 11.62
N TYR A 117 -3.58 0.11 10.59
CA TYR A 117 -2.37 0.70 10.04
C TYR A 117 -2.38 2.23 10.12
N ASP A 118 -1.20 2.81 10.03
CA ASP A 118 -0.99 4.27 10.05
C ASP A 118 -1.01 4.88 8.65
N GLY A 119 -1.00 4.06 7.63
CA GLY A 119 -1.04 4.50 6.25
C GLY A 119 -0.88 3.36 5.25
N ILE A 120 -0.88 3.74 3.98
CA ILE A 120 -0.81 2.85 2.82
C ILE A 120 0.29 3.34 1.87
N ILE A 121 1.02 2.41 1.29
CA ILE A 121 1.88 2.64 0.13
C ILE A 121 1.14 2.11 -1.11
N ALA A 122 0.74 3.01 -1.99
CA ALA A 122 0.17 2.64 -3.28
C ALA A 122 1.32 2.30 -4.24
N ASP A 123 1.52 1.01 -4.48
CA ASP A 123 2.49 0.50 -5.44
C ASP A 123 1.80 0.32 -6.78
N TYR A 124 2.08 1.23 -7.71
CA TYR A 124 1.54 1.20 -9.04
C TYR A 124 2.66 1.03 -10.06
N THR A 125 2.79 -0.16 -10.58
CA THR A 125 3.64 -0.49 -11.71
C THR A 125 2.75 -0.64 -12.94
N GLY A 126 2.98 0.21 -13.94
CA GLY A 126 2.25 0.22 -15.18
C GLY A 126 3.15 -0.01 -16.38
N ARG A 127 2.70 0.50 -17.52
CA ARG A 127 3.42 0.47 -18.80
C ARG A 127 3.69 1.91 -19.27
N SER A 128 4.75 2.10 -20.00
CA SER A 128 5.01 3.39 -20.65
C SER A 128 3.87 3.73 -21.62
N LEU A 129 3.27 4.91 -21.45
CA LEU A 129 2.14 5.37 -22.27
C LEU A 129 2.45 5.39 -23.75
N VAL A 130 3.72 5.64 -24.14
CA VAL A 130 4.12 5.66 -25.54
C VAL A 130 4.00 4.30 -26.24
N SER A 131 3.94 3.21 -25.45
CA SER A 131 3.76 1.84 -25.95
C SER A 131 2.31 1.43 -26.12
N LEU A 132 1.35 2.25 -25.67
CA LEU A 132 -0.07 1.92 -25.62
C LEU A 132 -0.86 2.71 -26.67
N LYS A 133 -1.78 2.05 -27.36
CA LYS A 133 -2.61 2.65 -28.43
C LYS A 133 -4.00 2.02 -28.46
N GLY A 134 -4.99 2.81 -28.94
CA GLY A 134 -6.34 2.34 -29.20
C GLY A 134 -7.03 1.78 -27.95
N GLU A 135 -7.73 0.68 -28.10
CA GLU A 135 -8.49 0.02 -27.03
C GLU A 135 -7.60 -0.35 -25.82
N GLU A 136 -6.38 -0.80 -26.07
CA GLU A 136 -5.43 -1.14 -25.00
C GLU A 136 -5.13 0.08 -24.11
N LEU A 137 -4.96 1.26 -24.71
CA LEU A 137 -4.76 2.51 -23.97
C LEU A 137 -6.02 2.91 -23.18
N GLU A 138 -7.20 2.72 -23.76
CA GLU A 138 -8.47 3.03 -23.09
C GLU A 138 -8.69 2.14 -21.86
N VAL A 139 -8.48 0.83 -21.99
CA VAL A 139 -8.53 -0.12 -20.87
C VAL A 139 -7.53 0.24 -19.78
N TYR A 140 -6.30 0.48 -20.17
CA TYR A 140 -5.22 0.87 -19.24
C TYR A 140 -5.56 2.15 -18.47
N THR A 141 -6.00 3.19 -19.17
CA THR A 141 -6.36 4.48 -18.58
C THR A 141 -7.56 4.36 -17.64
N SER A 142 -8.59 3.62 -18.04
CA SER A 142 -9.79 3.39 -17.24
C SER A 142 -9.46 2.68 -15.92
N ARG A 143 -8.67 1.63 -15.95
CA ARG A 143 -8.22 0.90 -14.75
C ARG A 143 -7.40 1.79 -13.83
N GLN A 144 -6.45 2.54 -14.38
CA GLN A 144 -5.60 3.47 -13.64
C GLN A 144 -6.41 4.55 -12.94
N THR A 145 -7.30 5.23 -13.68
CA THR A 145 -8.14 6.31 -13.15
C THR A 145 -9.02 5.81 -12.02
N ASN A 146 -9.60 4.64 -12.17
CA ASN A 146 -10.47 4.05 -11.15
C ASN A 146 -9.71 3.70 -9.87
N PHE A 147 -8.53 3.10 -10.00
CA PHE A 147 -7.66 2.78 -8.87
C PHE A 147 -7.24 4.04 -8.11
N LEU A 148 -6.74 5.05 -8.80
CA LEU A 148 -6.27 6.29 -8.19
C LEU A 148 -7.42 7.08 -7.54
N ASN A 149 -8.61 7.10 -8.13
CA ASN A 149 -9.77 7.74 -7.53
C ASN A 149 -10.20 7.06 -6.22
N LYS A 150 -10.18 5.72 -6.16
CA LYS A 150 -10.45 4.98 -4.92
C LYS A 150 -9.46 5.35 -3.81
N LEU A 151 -8.18 5.46 -4.12
CA LEU A 151 -7.16 5.90 -3.17
C LEU A 151 -7.37 7.35 -2.72
N LYS A 152 -7.72 8.24 -3.64
CA LYS A 152 -8.04 9.63 -3.34
C LYS A 152 -9.25 9.76 -2.39
N GLU A 153 -10.32 9.05 -2.68
CA GLU A 153 -11.52 9.01 -1.84
C GLU A 153 -11.18 8.49 -0.44
N TRP A 154 -10.41 7.42 -0.36
CA TRP A 154 -9.94 6.90 0.92
C TRP A 154 -9.12 7.93 1.69
N LYS A 155 -8.18 8.61 1.03
CA LYS A 155 -7.33 9.64 1.65
C LYS A 155 -8.13 10.84 2.13
N GLN A 156 -9.16 11.25 1.39
CA GLN A 156 -10.04 12.36 1.78
C GLN A 156 -10.89 12.02 3.02
N ALA A 157 -11.23 10.75 3.21
CA ALA A 157 -11.98 10.26 4.35
C ALA A 157 -11.11 9.86 5.56
N SER A 158 -9.77 9.92 5.42
CA SER A 158 -8.82 9.46 6.42
C SER A 158 -7.72 10.49 6.68
N ASP A 159 -7.27 10.58 7.93
CA ASP A 159 -6.09 11.35 8.34
C ASP A 159 -4.77 10.57 8.21
N LYS A 160 -4.84 9.30 7.80
CA LYS A 160 -3.70 8.41 7.64
C LYS A 160 -2.85 8.79 6.43
N SER A 161 -1.60 8.33 6.42
CA SER A 161 -0.66 8.62 5.34
C SER A 161 -0.97 7.79 4.09
N LEU A 162 -0.77 8.40 2.91
CA LEU A 162 -0.79 7.74 1.62
C LEU A 162 0.48 8.09 0.87
N PHE A 163 1.29 7.09 0.54
CA PHE A 163 2.49 7.22 -0.27
C PHE A 163 2.27 6.57 -1.62
N PHE A 164 2.87 7.14 -2.66
CA PHE A 164 2.91 6.51 -3.99
C PHE A 164 4.31 6.01 -4.31
N TYR A 165 4.39 4.75 -4.70
CA TYR A 165 5.56 4.16 -5.33
C TYR A 165 5.22 3.87 -6.80
N THR A 166 5.61 4.76 -7.70
CA THR A 166 5.25 4.71 -9.11
C THR A 166 6.24 5.50 -9.97
N ASN A 167 5.99 5.54 -11.28
CA ASN A 167 6.77 6.31 -12.24
C ASN A 167 5.83 7.16 -13.08
N VAL A 168 6.20 8.42 -13.29
CA VAL A 168 5.41 9.38 -14.07
C VAL A 168 5.12 8.92 -15.50
N GLN A 169 6.01 8.12 -16.09
CA GLN A 169 5.80 7.56 -17.44
C GLN A 169 4.64 6.58 -17.55
N TYR A 170 4.13 6.06 -16.41
CA TYR A 170 2.96 5.18 -16.36
C TYR A 170 1.65 5.95 -16.30
N LEU A 171 1.69 7.22 -15.94
CA LEU A 171 0.51 8.01 -15.57
C LEU A 171 0.07 8.93 -16.71
N THR A 172 -1.23 8.97 -16.99
CA THR A 172 -1.81 10.00 -17.85
C THR A 172 -1.69 11.38 -17.21
N ALA A 173 -1.70 12.45 -17.99
CA ALA A 173 -1.63 13.83 -17.47
C ALA A 173 -2.77 14.11 -16.46
N GLU A 174 -3.98 13.65 -16.75
CA GLU A 174 -5.13 13.77 -15.88
C GLU A 174 -4.91 13.02 -14.54
N ASN A 175 -4.36 11.81 -14.59
CA ASN A 175 -4.11 11.00 -13.41
C ASN A 175 -2.95 11.53 -12.55
N MET A 176 -1.99 12.23 -13.14
CA MET A 176 -0.96 12.94 -12.36
C MET A 176 -1.55 14.02 -11.45
N GLU A 177 -2.63 14.68 -11.86
CA GLU A 177 -3.33 15.66 -11.02
C GLU A 177 -4.04 15.02 -9.81
N ILE A 178 -4.41 13.75 -9.91
CA ILE A 178 -5.02 13.00 -8.79
C ILE A 178 -3.99 12.75 -7.68
N ILE A 179 -2.74 12.51 -8.05
CA ILE A 179 -1.64 12.19 -7.12
C ILE A 179 -1.03 13.44 -6.47
N GLY A 180 -1.00 14.57 -7.20
CA GLY A 180 -0.45 15.85 -6.74
C GLY A 180 -1.33 16.55 -5.76
#